data_2723fa55a5beab5840005cc883cbcbb2
#
_entry.id   2723fa55a5beab5840005cc883cbcbb2
#
_cell.length_a   1.000
_cell.length_b   1.000
_cell.length_c   1.000
_cell.angle_alpha   90.00
_cell.angle_beta   90.00
_cell.angle_gamma   90.00
#
_symmetry.space_group_name_H-M   'P 1'
#
loop_
_entity.id
_entity.type
_entity.pdbx_description
1 polymer ?
#
loop_
_entity_poly.entity_id
_entity_poly.type
_entity_poly.pdbx_seq_one_letter_code
_entity_poly.pdbx_strand_id
1 'polypeptide(L)'
;MKENKIITHVTVQLPPGQREELLAEMVDFNRRRAEKQPLTFFSAGSTFKRPEGAFAAQLIDECGLKGARIGGAQVSEKHAGFLINRGGTAEDFLALMAHVQRVVYRQKGVKL
;
A
#
# COMPACT_ATOMS: atom_id res chain seq x y z
N MET A 1 -4.39 21.83 18.74
CA MET A 1 -4.18 20.59 19.53
C MET A 1 -4.67 19.40 18.73
N LYS A 2 -3.84 18.37 18.51
CA LYS A 2 -4.33 17.10 17.97
C LYS A 2 -5.06 16.38 19.10
N GLU A 3 -6.37 16.29 19.01
CA GLU A 3 -7.15 15.52 19.97
C GLU A 3 -6.84 14.03 19.78
N ASN A 4 -6.39 13.37 20.84
CA ASN A 4 -6.22 11.92 20.87
C ASN A 4 -7.60 11.24 20.93
N LYS A 5 -8.22 11.05 19.76
CA LYS A 5 -9.51 10.36 19.64
C LYS A 5 -9.30 8.97 19.09
N ILE A 6 -10.00 7.99 19.66
CA ILE A 6 -10.10 6.63 19.17
C ILE A 6 -11.50 6.45 18.58
N ILE A 7 -11.57 6.12 17.30
CA ILE A 7 -12.85 5.81 16.65
C ILE A 7 -13.23 4.39 17.05
N THR A 8 -14.32 4.24 17.80
CA THR A 8 -14.82 2.93 18.25
C THR A 8 -15.91 2.37 17.35
N HIS A 9 -16.71 3.24 16.72
CA HIS A 9 -17.81 2.84 15.85
C HIS A 9 -17.97 3.84 14.71
N VAL A 10 -18.36 3.32 13.55
CA VAL A 10 -18.78 4.12 12.39
C VAL A 10 -20.14 3.58 11.93
N THR A 11 -21.13 4.45 11.83
CA THR A 11 -22.44 4.12 11.25
C THR A 11 -22.55 4.73 9.88
N VAL A 12 -22.88 3.93 8.88
CA VAL A 12 -23.11 4.38 7.51
C VAL A 12 -24.55 4.04 7.09
N GLN A 13 -25.15 4.93 6.33
CA GLN A 13 -26.44 4.71 5.69
C GLN A 13 -26.23 4.53 4.20
N LEU A 14 -26.69 3.42 3.65
CA LEU A 14 -26.53 3.08 2.24
C LEU A 14 -27.90 3.09 1.56
N PRO A 15 -28.00 3.56 0.30
CA PRO A 15 -29.23 3.43 -0.47
C PRO A 15 -29.49 1.95 -0.80
N PRO A 16 -30.78 1.54 -0.96
CA PRO A 16 -31.10 0.22 -1.48
C PRO A 16 -30.54 0.01 -2.89
N GLY A 17 -30.15 -1.21 -3.22
CA GLY A 17 -29.65 -1.58 -4.55
C GLY A 17 -30.12 -2.96 -4.96
N GLN A 18 -29.99 -3.27 -6.24
CA GLN A 18 -30.32 -4.61 -6.77
C GLN A 18 -29.21 -5.59 -6.40
N ARG A 19 -29.58 -6.69 -5.73
CA ARG A 19 -28.64 -7.66 -5.19
C ARG A 19 -27.71 -8.23 -6.27
N GLU A 20 -28.24 -8.56 -7.42
CA GLU A 20 -27.50 -9.18 -8.51
C GLU A 20 -26.46 -8.24 -9.11
N GLU A 21 -26.82 -6.97 -9.32
CA GLU A 21 -25.93 -5.93 -9.79
C GLU A 21 -24.80 -5.67 -8.79
N LEU A 22 -25.14 -5.55 -7.51
CA LEU A 22 -24.15 -5.34 -6.44
C LEU A 22 -23.16 -6.51 -6.31
N LEU A 23 -23.65 -7.76 -6.45
CA LEU A 23 -22.77 -8.93 -6.45
C LEU A 23 -21.85 -8.95 -7.65
N ALA A 24 -22.33 -8.59 -8.84
CA ALA A 24 -21.50 -8.48 -10.04
C ALA A 24 -20.39 -7.43 -9.88
N GLU A 25 -20.72 -6.25 -9.33
CA GLU A 25 -19.73 -5.21 -9.01
C GLU A 25 -18.69 -5.68 -7.99
N MET A 26 -19.11 -6.36 -6.93
CA MET A 26 -18.20 -6.91 -5.92
C MET A 26 -17.22 -7.91 -6.53
N VAL A 27 -17.68 -8.79 -7.42
CA VAL A 27 -16.82 -9.73 -8.14
C VAL A 27 -15.82 -8.99 -9.02
N ASP A 28 -16.25 -7.98 -9.77
CA ASP A 28 -15.37 -7.18 -10.61
C ASP A 28 -14.34 -6.40 -9.79
N PHE A 29 -14.73 -5.77 -8.70
CA PHE A 29 -13.79 -5.07 -7.81
C PHE A 29 -12.76 -6.03 -7.21
N ASN A 30 -13.18 -7.21 -6.77
CA ASN A 30 -12.25 -8.22 -6.24
C ASN A 30 -11.28 -8.71 -7.32
N ARG A 31 -11.73 -8.92 -8.55
CA ARG A 31 -10.88 -9.27 -9.69
C ARG A 31 -9.83 -8.18 -9.95
N ARG A 32 -10.26 -6.91 -10.10
CA ARG A 32 -9.35 -5.76 -10.30
C ARG A 32 -8.34 -5.61 -9.15
N ARG A 33 -8.79 -5.85 -7.92
CA ARG A 33 -7.92 -5.83 -6.74
C ARG A 33 -6.88 -6.94 -6.80
N ALA A 34 -7.29 -8.16 -7.14
CA ALA A 34 -6.39 -9.29 -7.28
C ALA A 34 -5.35 -9.09 -8.40
N GLU A 35 -5.72 -8.42 -9.49
CA GLU A 35 -4.83 -8.08 -10.58
C GLU A 35 -3.76 -7.04 -10.18
N LYS A 36 -4.11 -6.08 -9.32
CA LYS A 36 -3.26 -4.92 -9.00
C LYS A 36 -2.50 -5.04 -7.68
N GLN A 37 -2.97 -5.83 -6.73
CA GLN A 37 -2.39 -5.93 -5.39
C GLN A 37 -1.77 -7.30 -5.13
N PRO A 38 -0.72 -7.39 -4.30
CA PRO A 38 -0.02 -8.64 -4.01
C PRO A 38 -0.76 -9.49 -2.96
N LEU A 39 -2.00 -9.90 -3.26
CA LEU A 39 -2.89 -10.58 -2.30
C LEU A 39 -2.40 -11.97 -1.86
N THR A 40 -1.43 -12.56 -2.58
CA THR A 40 -0.84 -13.86 -2.27
C THR A 40 0.30 -13.79 -1.24
N PHE A 41 0.69 -12.57 -0.83
CA PHE A 41 1.73 -12.34 0.15
C PHE A 41 1.17 -11.64 1.38
N PHE A 42 1.76 -11.91 2.54
CA PHE A 42 1.46 -11.13 3.74
C PHE A 42 1.93 -9.69 3.58
N SER A 43 1.04 -8.74 3.81
CA SER A 43 1.35 -7.32 3.82
C SER A 43 0.31 -6.55 4.66
N ALA A 44 0.69 -5.39 5.13
CA ALA A 44 -0.21 -4.47 5.84
C ALA A 44 -0.89 -3.44 4.91
N GLY A 45 -0.88 -3.69 3.60
CA GLY A 45 -1.42 -2.78 2.58
C GLY A 45 -0.40 -1.74 2.11
N SER A 46 -0.86 -0.57 1.71
CA SER A 46 0.02 0.54 1.30
C SER A 46 0.83 1.05 2.49
N THR A 47 2.15 1.04 2.35
CA THR A 47 3.08 1.33 3.44
C THR A 47 3.28 2.83 3.66
N PHE A 48 3.30 3.61 2.60
CA PHE A 48 3.60 5.04 2.65
C PHE A 48 2.34 5.89 2.48
N LYS A 49 2.26 6.99 3.22
CA LYS A 49 1.22 7.99 3.01
C LYS A 49 1.39 8.62 1.63
N ARG A 50 0.26 9.01 1.04
CA ARG A 50 0.27 9.75 -0.22
C ARG A 50 0.92 11.12 -0.02
N PRO A 51 2.01 11.43 -0.72
CA PRO A 51 2.59 12.78 -0.69
C PRO A 51 1.70 13.78 -1.42
N GLU A 52 1.87 15.05 -1.13
CA GLU A 52 1.14 16.11 -1.81
C GLU A 52 1.51 16.14 -3.31
N GLY A 53 0.49 16.21 -4.16
CA GLY A 53 0.64 16.30 -5.62
C GLY A 53 1.16 15.04 -6.31
N ALA A 54 1.39 13.91 -5.60
CA ALA A 54 1.95 12.70 -6.18
C ALA A 54 1.38 11.41 -5.57
N PHE A 55 1.73 10.28 -6.17
CA PHE A 55 1.41 8.94 -5.64
C PHE A 55 2.69 8.24 -5.20
N ALA A 56 2.75 7.81 -3.94
CA ALA A 56 3.92 7.13 -3.40
C ALA A 56 4.32 5.90 -4.25
N ALA A 57 3.35 5.06 -4.64
CA ALA A 57 3.63 3.88 -5.47
C ALA A 57 4.26 4.22 -6.81
N GLN A 58 3.82 5.30 -7.46
CA GLN A 58 4.38 5.74 -8.72
C GLN A 58 5.83 6.22 -8.55
N LEU A 59 6.10 7.03 -7.53
CA LEU A 59 7.46 7.52 -7.24
C LEU A 59 8.43 6.36 -6.95
N ILE A 60 7.98 5.36 -6.19
CA ILE A 60 8.77 4.16 -5.86
C ILE A 60 9.06 3.34 -7.13
N ASP A 61 8.07 3.17 -8.00
CA ASP A 61 8.21 2.46 -9.28
C ASP A 61 9.18 3.18 -10.22
N GLU A 62 9.01 4.48 -10.39
CA GLU A 62 9.89 5.33 -11.21
C GLU A 62 11.34 5.38 -10.69
N CYS A 63 11.56 5.15 -9.41
CA CYS A 63 12.89 5.00 -8.82
C CYS A 63 13.49 3.59 -9.00
N GLY A 64 12.78 2.68 -9.68
CA GLY A 64 13.26 1.32 -9.93
C GLY A 64 13.32 0.43 -8.69
N LEU A 65 12.48 0.72 -7.68
CA LEU A 65 12.54 0.04 -6.37
C LEU A 65 11.63 -1.19 -6.27
N LYS A 66 10.83 -1.51 -7.29
CA LYS A 66 10.10 -2.78 -7.32
C LYS A 66 11.05 -3.97 -7.15
N GLY A 67 10.71 -4.90 -6.30
CA GLY A 67 11.54 -6.06 -5.99
C GLY A 67 12.70 -5.80 -5.03
N ALA A 68 13.02 -4.54 -4.68
CA ALA A 68 14.05 -4.22 -3.69
C ALA A 68 13.78 -4.94 -2.37
N ARG A 69 14.83 -5.55 -1.80
CA ARG A 69 14.70 -6.44 -0.65
C ARG A 69 15.75 -6.15 0.42
N ILE A 70 15.33 -6.21 1.67
CA ILE A 70 16.22 -6.24 2.84
C ILE A 70 15.73 -7.37 3.74
N GLY A 71 16.58 -8.36 4.00
CA GLY A 71 16.18 -9.58 4.71
C GLY A 71 14.96 -10.23 4.08
N GLY A 72 13.89 -10.42 4.85
CA GLY A 72 12.62 -10.97 4.39
C GLY A 72 11.58 -9.93 3.96
N ALA A 73 11.87 -8.63 4.06
CA ALA A 73 11.00 -7.57 3.58
C ALA A 73 11.31 -7.24 2.11
N GLN A 74 10.28 -7.06 1.28
CA GLN A 74 10.43 -6.76 -0.14
C GLN A 74 9.39 -5.74 -0.61
N VAL A 75 9.80 -4.80 -1.48
CA VAL A 75 8.87 -3.98 -2.25
C VAL A 75 8.19 -4.87 -3.28
N SER A 76 6.86 -4.90 -3.27
CA SER A 76 6.11 -5.75 -4.20
C SER A 76 6.40 -5.37 -5.66
N GLU A 77 6.66 -6.37 -6.47
CA GLU A 77 6.82 -6.19 -7.93
C GLU A 77 5.49 -5.85 -8.60
N LYS A 78 4.39 -6.27 -7.99
CA LYS A 78 3.04 -6.05 -8.51
C LYS A 78 2.52 -4.64 -8.22
N HIS A 79 2.80 -4.12 -7.01
CA HIS A 79 2.37 -2.79 -6.57
C HIS A 79 3.42 -2.16 -5.67
N ALA A 80 4.15 -1.17 -6.18
CA ALA A 80 5.30 -0.57 -5.52
C ALA A 80 4.99 0.12 -4.17
N GLY A 81 3.74 0.46 -3.89
CA GLY A 81 3.31 1.00 -2.60
C GLY A 81 3.18 -0.02 -1.48
N PHE A 82 3.28 -1.32 -1.79
CA PHE A 82 3.17 -2.42 -0.83
C PHE A 82 4.54 -3.00 -0.49
N LEU A 83 4.81 -3.14 0.79
CA LEU A 83 5.89 -3.99 1.28
C LEU A 83 5.29 -5.35 1.65
N ILE A 84 5.87 -6.42 1.11
CA ILE A 84 5.44 -7.80 1.35
C ILE A 84 6.40 -8.52 2.27
N ASN A 85 5.87 -9.47 3.05
CA ASN A 85 6.65 -10.28 3.97
C ASN A 85 6.99 -11.64 3.34
N ARG A 86 8.28 -11.92 3.26
CA ARG A 86 8.86 -13.20 2.83
C ARG A 86 9.69 -13.83 3.95
N GLY A 87 9.18 -13.79 5.19
CA GLY A 87 9.89 -14.27 6.36
C GLY A 87 10.82 -13.24 7.01
N GLY A 88 10.51 -11.95 6.84
CA GLY A 88 11.27 -10.84 7.41
C GLY A 88 10.85 -10.49 8.83
N THR A 89 11.78 -9.83 9.53
CA THR A 89 11.58 -9.25 10.84
C THR A 89 11.04 -7.80 10.73
N ALA A 90 10.59 -7.24 11.86
CA ALA A 90 10.21 -5.81 11.91
C ALA A 90 11.39 -4.90 11.52
N GLU A 91 12.62 -5.28 11.91
CA GLU A 91 13.84 -4.54 11.57
C GLU A 91 14.07 -4.49 10.04
N ASP A 92 13.85 -5.61 9.34
CA ASP A 92 13.94 -5.68 7.88
C ASP A 92 12.98 -4.70 7.23
N PHE A 93 11.74 -4.64 7.72
CA PHE A 93 10.73 -3.70 7.22
C PHE A 93 11.11 -2.24 7.48
N LEU A 94 11.57 -1.91 8.68
CA LEU A 94 12.01 -0.55 9.00
C LEU A 94 13.21 -0.13 8.16
N ALA A 95 14.18 -1.03 7.96
CA ALA A 95 15.34 -0.78 7.11
C ALA A 95 14.95 -0.57 5.64
N LEU A 96 14.02 -1.40 5.12
CA LEU A 96 13.52 -1.26 3.76
C LEU A 96 12.73 0.04 3.57
N MET A 97 11.88 0.42 4.53
CA MET A 97 11.15 1.69 4.50
C MET A 97 12.13 2.87 4.45
N ALA A 98 13.14 2.88 5.32
CA ALA A 98 14.16 3.94 5.33
C ALA A 98 14.96 3.99 4.03
N HIS A 99 15.26 2.84 3.43
CA HIS A 99 15.92 2.75 2.12
C HIS A 99 15.06 3.37 1.02
N VAL A 100 13.78 2.99 0.93
CA VAL A 100 12.82 3.53 -0.05
C VAL A 100 12.70 5.04 0.09
N GLN A 101 12.48 5.54 1.31
CA GLN A 101 12.36 6.98 1.59
C GLN A 101 13.60 7.75 1.13
N ARG A 102 14.78 7.24 1.44
CA ARG A 102 16.07 7.87 1.07
C ARG A 102 16.26 7.91 -0.45
N VAL A 103 15.95 6.83 -1.16
CA VAL A 103 16.12 6.76 -2.62
C VAL A 103 15.14 7.70 -3.32
N VAL A 104 13.86 7.66 -2.93
CA VAL A 104 12.83 8.55 -3.49
C VAL A 104 13.18 10.01 -3.22
N TYR A 105 13.61 10.34 -2.01
CA TYR A 105 14.03 11.72 -1.70
C TYR A 105 15.21 12.18 -2.55
N ARG A 106 16.23 11.33 -2.74
CA ARG A 106 17.40 11.66 -3.57
C ARG A 106 17.06 11.87 -5.05
N GLN A 107 16.17 11.05 -5.61
CA GLN A 107 15.87 11.08 -7.04
C GLN A 107 14.73 12.03 -7.40
N LYS A 108 13.78 12.22 -6.52
CA LYS A 108 12.54 12.97 -6.81
C LYS A 108 12.37 14.22 -5.93
N GLY A 109 13.17 14.39 -4.88
CA GLY A 109 13.03 15.49 -3.92
C GLY A 109 11.78 15.39 -3.04
N VAL A 110 11.05 14.28 -3.10
CA VAL A 110 9.79 14.07 -2.37
C VAL A 110 10.03 13.21 -1.13
N LYS A 111 9.51 13.68 -0.01
CA LYS A 111 9.57 12.95 1.27
C LYS A 111 8.34 12.07 1.41
N LEU A 112 8.56 10.75 1.53
CA LEU A 112 7.52 9.75 1.81
C LEU A 112 7.31 9.58 3.30
#